data_659231570046c1acb44a2080ed206afa
#
_entry.id   659231570046c1acb44a2080ed206afa
#
_cell.length_a   1.000
_cell.length_b   1.000
_cell.length_c   1.000
_cell.angle_alpha   90.00
_cell.angle_beta   90.00
_cell.angle_gamma   90.00
#
_symmetry.space_group_name_H-M   'P 1'
#
loop_
_entity.id
_entity.type
_entity.pdbx_description
1 polymer ?
#
loop_
_entity_poly.entity_id
_entity_poly.type
_entity_poly.pdbx_seq_one_letter_code
_entity_poly.pdbx_strand_id
1 'polypeptide(L)'
;DQATGYKVAPSMENRRPERTGRLTDCLRYRYEEATGLKVHNSITPDMSSYHAFDEIDENTPAAIIEVGFLNLDRQLLTQEPDRIASGISRGLLCYIYNENIPDSE
;
A
#
# COMPACT_ATOMS: atom_id res chain seq x y z
N ASP A 1 -16.77 6.75 -14.24
CA ASP A 1 -15.42 6.80 -13.74
C ASP A 1 -14.59 5.65 -14.27
N GLN A 2 -13.45 5.97 -14.84
CA GLN A 2 -12.58 4.99 -15.50
C GLN A 2 -11.37 4.60 -14.64
N ALA A 3 -11.29 5.05 -13.41
CA ALA A 3 -10.14 4.77 -12.57
C ALA A 3 -10.14 3.33 -12.06
N THR A 4 -8.98 2.70 -12.11
CA THR A 4 -8.75 1.36 -11.57
C THR A 4 -7.36 1.31 -10.96
N GLY A 5 -7.13 0.33 -10.09
CA GLY A 5 -5.84 0.15 -9.45
C GLY A 5 -5.91 0.44 -7.96
N TYR A 6 -4.75 0.42 -7.32
CA TYR A 6 -4.63 0.68 -5.89
C TYR A 6 -3.62 1.81 -5.67
N LYS A 7 -3.61 2.36 -4.45
CA LYS A 7 -2.64 3.39 -4.08
C LYS A 7 -1.97 3.01 -2.77
N VAL A 8 -0.68 3.30 -2.65
CA VAL A 8 0.04 3.20 -1.38
C VAL A 8 0.84 4.48 -1.19
N ALA A 9 0.62 5.16 -0.08
CA ALA A 9 1.32 6.38 0.23
C ALA A 9 2.05 6.26 1.57
N PRO A 10 3.35 6.58 1.61
CA PRO A 10 4.09 6.58 2.87
C PRO A 10 3.74 7.82 3.69
N SER A 11 3.93 7.72 5.01
CA SER A 11 3.87 8.89 5.87
C SER A 11 5.06 9.81 5.53
N MET A 12 4.77 11.09 5.33
CA MET A 12 5.80 12.11 5.06
C MET A 12 6.52 12.57 6.33
N GLU A 13 5.96 12.28 7.50
CA GLU A 13 6.48 12.77 8.77
C GLU A 13 7.30 11.73 9.52
N ASN A 14 7.60 10.63 8.89
CA ASN A 14 8.30 9.53 9.54
C ASN A 14 9.80 9.82 9.64
N ARG A 15 10.41 9.50 10.79
CA ARG A 15 11.84 9.68 11.00
C ARG A 15 12.70 8.56 10.41
N ARG A 16 12.05 7.54 9.86
CA ARG A 16 12.74 6.41 9.23
C ARG A 16 12.28 6.26 7.79
N PRO A 17 12.59 7.23 6.93
CA PRO A 17 12.07 7.21 5.56
C PRO A 17 12.51 5.97 4.77
N GLU A 18 13.70 5.43 5.05
CA GLU A 18 14.16 4.21 4.38
C GLU A 18 13.32 2.99 4.77
N ARG A 19 12.86 2.93 6.01
CA ARG A 19 11.98 1.85 6.46
C ARG A 19 10.58 2.00 5.90
N THR A 20 10.06 3.23 5.91
CA THR A 20 8.75 3.51 5.34
C THR A 20 8.73 3.23 3.84
N GLY A 21 9.80 3.60 3.13
CA GLY A 21 9.94 3.28 1.71
C GLY A 21 9.93 1.78 1.46
N ARG A 22 10.64 1.01 2.27
CA ARG A 22 10.68 -0.44 2.13
C ARG A 22 9.31 -1.07 2.42
N LEU A 23 8.60 -0.54 3.42
CA LEU A 23 7.24 -0.99 3.71
C LEU A 23 6.31 -0.76 2.52
N THR A 24 6.36 0.44 1.92
CA THR A 24 5.51 0.73 0.76
C THR A 24 5.89 -0.11 -0.45
N ASP A 25 7.16 -0.36 -0.68
CA ASP A 25 7.60 -1.22 -1.79
C ASP A 25 7.13 -2.66 -1.60
N CYS A 26 7.25 -3.19 -0.39
CA CYS A 26 6.75 -4.52 -0.05
C CYS A 26 5.23 -4.61 -0.25
N LEU A 27 4.49 -3.61 0.24
CA LEU A 27 3.03 -3.59 0.08
C LEU A 27 2.66 -3.57 -1.40
N ARG A 28 3.29 -2.71 -2.19
CA ARG A 28 3.00 -2.61 -3.62
C ARG A 28 3.25 -3.94 -4.32
N TYR A 29 4.42 -4.50 -4.13
CA TYR A 29 4.79 -5.72 -4.85
C TYR A 29 3.86 -6.88 -4.52
N ARG A 30 3.66 -7.14 -3.23
CA ARG A 30 2.84 -8.27 -2.79
C ARG A 30 1.36 -8.06 -3.09
N TYR A 31 0.89 -6.82 -2.99
CA TYR A 31 -0.50 -6.51 -3.32
C TYR A 31 -0.78 -6.74 -4.80
N GLU A 32 0.13 -6.31 -5.67
CA GLU A 32 -0.02 -6.56 -7.11
C GLU A 32 -0.01 -8.04 -7.43
N GLU A 33 0.87 -8.81 -6.78
CA GLU A 33 0.88 -10.27 -6.96
C GLU A 33 -0.45 -10.90 -6.60
N ALA A 34 -1.01 -10.49 -5.46
CA ALA A 34 -2.22 -11.12 -4.94
C ALA A 34 -3.48 -10.72 -5.69
N THR A 35 -3.56 -9.48 -6.14
CA THR A 35 -4.81 -8.93 -6.69
C THR A 35 -4.79 -8.76 -8.20
N GLY A 36 -3.62 -8.65 -8.81
CA GLY A 36 -3.51 -8.32 -10.23
C GLY A 36 -3.75 -6.85 -10.54
N LEU A 37 -4.09 -6.02 -9.55
CA LEU A 37 -4.25 -4.60 -9.78
C LEU A 37 -2.90 -3.93 -9.99
N LYS A 38 -2.91 -2.81 -10.72
CA LYS A 38 -1.73 -1.98 -10.92
C LYS A 38 -1.79 -0.75 -10.02
N VAL A 39 -0.62 -0.22 -9.66
CA VAL A 39 -0.57 0.99 -8.85
C VAL A 39 -1.14 2.17 -9.63
N HIS A 40 -1.95 2.97 -8.95
CA HIS A 40 -2.47 4.22 -9.48
C HIS A 40 -1.68 5.35 -8.83
N ASN A 41 -1.05 6.19 -9.64
CA ASN A 41 -0.03 7.12 -9.15
C ASN A 41 -0.56 8.46 -8.65
N SER A 42 -1.86 8.63 -8.49
CA SER A 42 -2.42 9.89 -8.01
C SER A 42 -2.42 9.93 -6.47
N ILE A 43 -1.22 10.04 -5.90
CA ILE A 43 -1.06 10.22 -4.47
C ILE A 43 -1.27 11.69 -4.15
N THR A 44 -2.21 11.99 -3.25
CA THR A 44 -2.49 13.37 -2.85
C THR A 44 -1.75 13.71 -1.56
N PRO A 45 -1.50 15.00 -1.28
CA PRO A 45 -0.91 15.40 0.00
C PRO A 45 -1.73 14.91 1.20
N ASP A 46 -3.05 14.82 1.07
CA ASP A 46 -3.92 14.34 2.15
C ASP A 46 -3.60 12.90 2.54
N MET A 47 -3.22 12.05 1.58
CA MET A 47 -2.83 10.68 1.88
C MET A 47 -1.53 10.64 2.69
N SER A 48 -0.53 11.40 2.27
CA SER A 48 0.79 11.39 2.90
C SER A 48 0.80 12.10 4.25
N SER A 49 -0.14 13.02 4.45
CA SER A 49 -0.26 13.79 5.69
C SER A 49 -1.52 13.42 6.48
N TYR A 50 -2.02 12.20 6.29
CA TYR A 50 -3.24 11.76 6.95
C TYR A 50 -3.07 11.86 8.48
N HIS A 51 -4.11 12.40 9.15
CA HIS A 51 -4.00 12.71 10.57
C HIS A 51 -3.72 11.50 11.46
N ALA A 52 -4.09 10.29 11.03
CA ALA A 52 -3.76 9.08 11.79
C ALA A 52 -2.25 8.91 11.97
N PHE A 53 -1.44 9.46 11.07
CA PHE A 53 0.01 9.39 11.19
C PHE A 53 0.53 10.23 12.36
N ASP A 54 -0.21 11.23 12.80
CA ASP A 54 0.18 12.06 13.95
C ASP A 54 0.05 11.30 15.27
N GLU A 55 -0.72 10.22 15.27
CA GLU A 55 -0.99 9.41 16.46
C GLU A 55 0.01 8.26 16.63
N ILE A 56 0.88 8.07 15.68
CA ILE A 56 1.83 6.96 15.65
C ILE A 56 3.21 7.48 16.03
N ASP A 57 3.99 6.63 16.73
CA ASP A 57 5.38 6.96 17.00
C ASP A 57 6.11 7.26 15.69
N GLU A 58 6.81 8.39 15.64
CA GLU A 58 7.46 8.87 14.42
C GLU A 58 8.61 7.98 13.93
N ASN A 59 9.06 7.02 14.75
CA ASN A 59 10.04 6.03 14.34
C ASN A 59 9.42 4.76 13.79
N THR A 60 8.09 4.65 13.83
CA THR A 60 7.38 3.48 13.30
C THR A 60 7.04 3.73 11.84
N PRO A 61 7.48 2.86 10.93
CA PRO A 61 7.09 2.99 9.52
C PRO A 61 5.57 2.95 9.38
N ALA A 62 5.04 3.86 8.57
CA ALA A 62 3.60 3.98 8.42
C ALA A 62 3.25 4.32 6.97
N ALA A 63 2.15 3.74 6.51
CA ALA A 63 1.66 3.95 5.15
C ALA A 63 0.14 3.80 5.14
N ILE A 64 -0.48 4.39 4.13
CA ILE A 64 -1.90 4.19 3.88
C ILE A 64 -2.05 3.45 2.56
N ILE A 65 -2.96 2.48 2.51
CA ILE A 65 -3.26 1.77 1.28
C ILE A 65 -4.74 1.98 0.93
N GLU A 66 -5.00 2.36 -0.33
CA GLU A 66 -6.34 2.37 -0.89
C GLU A 66 -6.44 1.18 -1.83
N VAL A 67 -7.32 0.25 -1.50
CA VAL A 67 -7.28 -1.11 -2.05
C VAL A 67 -7.87 -1.24 -3.45
N GLY A 68 -8.61 -0.24 -3.92
CA GLY A 68 -9.19 -0.26 -5.25
C GLY A 68 -10.19 0.87 -5.45
N PHE A 69 -10.69 1.01 -6.67
CA PHE A 69 -11.72 1.98 -7.01
C PHE A 69 -13.07 1.27 -7.08
N LEU A 70 -14.09 1.89 -6.53
CA LEU A 70 -15.41 1.24 -6.36
C LEU A 70 -16.04 0.78 -7.67
N ASN A 71 -15.81 1.50 -8.75
CA ASN A 71 -16.47 1.16 -10.01
C ASN A 71 -15.75 0.03 -10.74
N LEU A 72 -14.54 0.27 -11.24
CA LEU A 72 -13.87 -0.71 -12.09
C LEU A 72 -13.31 -1.90 -11.31
N ASP A 73 -12.99 -1.71 -10.03
CA ASP A 73 -12.44 -2.79 -9.21
C ASP A 73 -13.49 -3.45 -8.34
N ARG A 74 -14.77 -3.23 -8.66
CA ARG A 74 -15.89 -3.69 -7.83
C ARG A 74 -15.91 -5.20 -7.63
N GLN A 75 -15.62 -5.97 -8.68
CA GLN A 75 -15.64 -7.42 -8.57
C GLN A 75 -14.61 -7.90 -7.55
N LEU A 76 -13.41 -7.38 -7.63
CA LEU A 76 -12.36 -7.72 -6.65
C LEU A 76 -12.81 -7.36 -5.24
N LEU A 77 -13.30 -6.12 -5.07
CA LEU A 77 -13.66 -5.61 -3.75
C LEU A 77 -14.81 -6.37 -3.10
N THR A 78 -15.78 -6.82 -3.90
CA THR A 78 -17.00 -7.47 -3.37
C THR A 78 -16.96 -8.98 -3.42
N GLN A 79 -16.24 -9.57 -4.39
CA GLN A 79 -16.27 -11.01 -4.63
C GLN A 79 -14.98 -11.71 -4.20
N GLU A 80 -13.88 -10.97 -4.03
CA GLU A 80 -12.59 -11.58 -3.77
C GLU A 80 -11.83 -10.90 -2.62
N PRO A 81 -12.48 -10.69 -1.46
CA PRO A 81 -11.83 -10.01 -0.33
C PRO A 81 -10.61 -10.77 0.20
N ASP A 82 -10.57 -12.08 0.01
CA ASP A 82 -9.41 -12.88 0.46
C ASP A 82 -8.14 -12.52 -0.29
N ARG A 83 -8.25 -12.13 -1.56
CA ARG A 83 -7.10 -11.69 -2.34
C ARG A 83 -6.56 -10.36 -1.81
N ILE A 84 -7.47 -9.46 -1.44
CA ILE A 84 -7.12 -8.17 -0.85
C ILE A 84 -6.39 -8.39 0.48
N ALA A 85 -6.98 -9.19 1.36
CA ALA A 85 -6.39 -9.49 2.66
C ALA A 85 -5.03 -10.17 2.51
N SER A 86 -4.92 -11.12 1.59
CA SER A 86 -3.67 -11.82 1.31
C SER A 86 -2.58 -10.85 0.84
N GLY A 87 -2.93 -9.93 -0.05
CA GLY A 87 -1.99 -8.94 -0.57
C GLY A 87 -1.42 -8.05 0.53
N ILE A 88 -2.29 -7.56 1.40
CA ILE A 88 -1.87 -6.72 2.53
C ILE A 88 -1.02 -7.52 3.51
N SER A 89 -1.47 -8.72 3.89
CA SER A 89 -0.74 -9.56 4.84
C SER A 89 0.64 -9.93 4.32
N ARG A 90 0.74 -10.32 3.06
CA ARG A 90 2.02 -10.66 2.45
C ARG A 90 2.94 -9.44 2.35
N GLY A 91 2.36 -8.26 2.09
CA GLY A 91 3.13 -7.03 2.08
C GLY A 91 3.75 -6.73 3.44
N LEU A 92 2.97 -6.88 4.50
CA LEU A 92 3.48 -6.70 5.87
C LEU A 92 4.55 -7.73 6.21
N LEU A 93 4.32 -9.00 5.88
CA LEU A 93 5.31 -10.05 6.14
C LEU A 93 6.59 -9.84 5.34
N CYS A 94 6.45 -9.37 4.10
CA CYS A 94 7.60 -8.99 3.27
C CYS A 94 8.48 -7.99 4.01
N TYR A 95 7.89 -6.97 4.60
CA TYR A 95 8.62 -5.98 5.36
C TYR A 95 9.22 -6.58 6.64
N ILE A 96 8.42 -7.32 7.41
CA ILE A 96 8.84 -7.87 8.71
C ILE A 96 9.99 -8.84 8.54
N TYR A 97 9.94 -9.70 7.53
CA TYR A 97 10.97 -10.72 7.28
C TYR A 97 12.06 -10.25 6.33
N ASN A 98 12.04 -8.98 5.96
CA ASN A 98 13.05 -8.39 5.09
C ASN A 98 13.23 -9.20 3.80
N GLU A 99 12.12 -9.58 3.18
CA GLU A 99 12.12 -10.35 1.95
C GLU A 99 12.64 -9.52 0.78
N ASN A 100 13.32 -10.19 -0.14
CA ASN A 100 13.78 -9.54 -1.37
C ASN A 100 12.62 -9.41 -2.33
N ILE A 101 12.50 -8.24 -2.95
CA ILE A 101 11.55 -8.00 -4.03
C ILE A 101 12.33 -7.44 -5.23
N PRO A 102 11.83 -7.64 -6.47
CA PRO A 102 12.48 -7.05 -7.64
C PRO A 102 12.48 -5.53 -7.55
N ASP A 103 13.52 -4.91 -8.12
CA ASP A 103 13.55 -3.46 -8.22
C ASP A 103 12.35 -2.99 -9.05
N SER A 104 11.73 -1.89 -8.62
CA SER A 104 10.67 -1.28 -9.41
C SER A 104 11.30 -0.54 -10.59
N GLU A 105 10.62 -0.59 -11.71
CA GLU A 105 11.07 0.11 -12.90
C GLU A 105 10.29 1.36 -13.18
#